data_5bd7d8c804c777ec0ecf4661e78b4745
#
_entry.id   5bd7d8c804c777ec0ecf4661e78b4745
#
_cell.length_a   1.000
_cell.length_b   1.000
_cell.length_c   1.000
_cell.angle_alpha   90.00
_cell.angle_beta   90.00
_cell.angle_gamma   90.00
#
_symmetry.space_group_name_H-M   'P 1'
#
loop_
_entity.id
_entity.type
_entity.pdbx_description
1 polymer ?
#
loop_
_entity_poly.entity_id
_entity_poly.type
_entity_poly.pdbx_seq_one_letter_code
_entity_poly.pdbx_strand_id
1 'polypeptide(L)'
;MNKEYLSDQKTQFNNKVVVVTGSTQGSGAETAKLFAHRGAKAITICGRQEGQGEAIKEQIETIGSKCLYVKADLSNVDDCRNIISLTDKEFGTVNSLINVAGYTER
;
A
#
# COMPACT_ATOMS: atom_id res chain seq x y z
N MET A 1 19.51 20.65 7.93
CA MET A 1 18.41 20.26 7.05
C MET A 1 17.32 21.33 7.13
N ASN A 2 16.86 21.81 6.04
CA ASN A 2 15.90 22.89 6.07
C ASN A 2 14.46 22.38 6.08
N LYS A 3 13.54 23.25 6.41
CA LYS A 3 12.14 22.89 6.55
C LYS A 3 11.49 22.53 5.23
N GLU A 4 11.94 23.13 4.14
CA GLU A 4 11.36 22.86 2.83
C GLU A 4 11.58 21.42 2.43
N TYR A 5 12.76 20.89 2.73
CA TYR A 5 13.04 19.50 2.42
C TYR A 5 12.09 18.57 3.18
N LEU A 6 11.85 18.85 4.45
CA LEU A 6 10.96 18.02 5.25
C LEU A 6 9.53 18.11 4.74
N SER A 7 9.10 19.31 4.35
CA SER A 7 7.75 19.47 3.79
C SER A 7 7.58 18.68 2.49
N ASP A 8 8.60 18.73 1.64
CA ASP A 8 8.54 18.02 0.38
C ASP A 8 8.43 16.52 0.61
N GLN A 9 9.13 15.99 1.62
CA GLN A 9 9.03 14.57 1.93
C GLN A 9 7.64 14.19 2.39
N LYS A 10 6.99 15.06 3.18
CA LYS A 10 5.65 14.76 3.69
C LYS A 10 4.59 14.76 2.59
N THR A 11 4.84 15.46 1.51
CA THR A 11 3.86 15.55 0.43
C THR A 11 4.33 14.85 -0.84
N GLN A 12 5.38 14.04 -0.73
CA GLN A 12 6.02 13.42 -1.88
C GLN A 12 5.03 12.62 -2.74
N PHE A 13 4.08 11.96 -2.10
CA PHE A 13 3.13 11.13 -2.80
C PHE A 13 1.71 11.72 -2.80
N ASN A 14 1.63 13.03 -2.65
CA ASN A 14 0.34 13.70 -2.62
C ASN A 14 -0.46 13.38 -3.88
N ASN A 15 -1.71 12.99 -3.70
CA ASN A 15 -2.63 12.59 -4.76
C ASN A 15 -2.22 11.31 -5.50
N LYS A 16 -1.31 10.53 -4.97
CA LYS A 16 -0.89 9.28 -5.61
C LYS A 16 -1.66 8.09 -5.05
N VAL A 17 -2.00 7.16 -5.91
CA VAL A 17 -2.60 5.89 -5.54
C VAL A 17 -1.52 4.82 -5.69
N VAL A 18 -1.22 4.14 -4.60
CA VAL A 18 -0.10 3.22 -4.54
C VAL A 18 -0.59 1.81 -4.19
N VAL A 19 -0.11 0.82 -4.91
CA VAL A 19 -0.38 -0.58 -4.59
C VAL A 19 0.91 -1.18 -4.05
N VAL A 20 0.86 -1.77 -2.86
CA VAL A 20 2.02 -2.42 -2.26
C VAL A 20 1.68 -3.89 -2.07
N THR A 21 2.36 -4.77 -2.78
CA THR A 21 2.11 -6.20 -2.66
C THR A 21 2.93 -6.77 -1.50
N GLY A 22 2.41 -7.83 -0.88
CA GLY A 22 3.09 -8.44 0.25
C GLY A 22 3.13 -7.53 1.47
N SER A 23 2.06 -6.74 1.67
CA SER A 23 2.12 -5.62 2.58
C SER A 23 1.44 -5.83 3.93
N THR A 24 1.09 -7.04 4.29
CA THR A 24 0.38 -7.27 5.54
C THR A 24 1.31 -7.59 6.70
N GLN A 25 2.59 -7.71 6.47
CA GLN A 25 3.54 -7.95 7.55
C GLN A 25 4.95 -7.56 7.09
N GLY A 26 5.85 -7.45 8.02
CA GLY A 26 7.27 -7.22 7.76
C GLY A 26 7.53 -5.94 7.00
N SER A 27 8.51 -5.99 6.10
CA SER A 27 8.94 -4.80 5.36
C SER A 27 7.86 -4.28 4.43
N GLY A 28 6.98 -5.15 3.96
CA GLY A 28 5.86 -4.71 3.12
C GLY A 28 4.91 -3.80 3.88
N ALA A 29 4.59 -4.17 5.11
CA ALA A 29 3.72 -3.34 5.94
C ALA A 29 4.37 -2.00 6.26
N GLU A 30 5.66 -2.02 6.58
CA GLU A 30 6.38 -0.78 6.88
C GLU A 30 6.45 0.12 5.65
N THR A 31 6.68 -0.47 4.47
CA THR A 31 6.70 0.28 3.22
C THR A 31 5.36 0.96 2.98
N ALA A 32 4.27 0.23 3.16
CA ALA A 32 2.94 0.81 2.95
C ALA A 32 2.69 1.98 3.89
N LYS A 33 3.06 1.83 5.17
CA LYS A 33 2.88 2.91 6.13
C LYS A 33 3.75 4.12 5.80
N LEU A 34 4.95 3.88 5.24
CA LEU A 34 5.83 4.97 4.84
C LEU A 34 5.18 5.82 3.74
N PHE A 35 4.54 5.17 2.76
CA PHE A 35 3.83 5.92 1.72
C PHE A 35 2.71 6.77 2.31
N ALA A 36 2.02 6.23 3.32
CA ALA A 36 0.98 7.00 3.99
C ALA A 36 1.57 8.23 4.69
N HIS A 37 2.70 8.05 5.38
CA HIS A 37 3.36 9.16 6.05
C HIS A 37 3.84 10.23 5.06
N ARG A 38 4.08 9.84 3.81
CA ARG A 38 4.52 10.78 2.79
C ARG A 38 3.39 11.31 1.93
N GLY A 39 2.17 11.17 2.41
CA GLY A 39 1.04 11.87 1.81
C GLY A 39 0.28 11.14 0.73
N ALA A 40 0.49 9.84 0.56
CA ALA A 40 -0.26 9.11 -0.46
C ALA A 40 -1.76 9.30 -0.27
N LYS A 41 -2.48 9.48 -1.36
CA LYS A 41 -3.92 9.65 -1.31
C LYS A 41 -4.57 8.35 -0.87
N ALA A 42 -4.14 7.24 -1.45
CA ALA A 42 -4.73 5.94 -1.16
C ALA A 42 -3.70 4.85 -1.38
N ILE A 43 -3.82 3.79 -0.59
CA ILE A 43 -2.88 2.68 -0.65
C ILE A 43 -3.68 1.39 -0.64
N THR A 44 -3.38 0.50 -1.58
CA THR A 44 -3.94 -0.83 -1.57
C THR A 44 -2.87 -1.78 -1.04
N ILE A 45 -3.24 -2.56 -0.05
CA ILE A 45 -2.38 -3.59 0.50
C ILE A 45 -3.01 -4.95 0.22
N CYS A 46 -2.20 -5.97 0.19
CA CYS A 46 -2.70 -7.31 -0.11
C CYS A 46 -1.85 -8.37 0.56
N GLY A 47 -2.47 -9.51 0.80
CA GLY A 47 -1.83 -10.65 1.42
C GLY A 47 -2.88 -11.69 1.72
N ARG A 48 -2.46 -12.83 2.25
CA ARG A 48 -3.37 -13.94 2.49
C ARG A 48 -3.98 -13.95 3.87
N GLN A 49 -3.42 -13.17 4.81
CA GLN A 49 -3.86 -13.17 6.21
C GLN A 49 -4.78 -11.97 6.46
N GLU A 50 -6.07 -12.24 6.41
CA GLU A 50 -7.07 -11.16 6.50
C GLU A 50 -6.96 -10.35 7.79
N GLY A 51 -6.75 -11.03 8.92
CA GLY A 51 -6.62 -10.33 10.18
C GLY A 51 -5.45 -9.35 10.20
N GLN A 52 -4.32 -9.77 9.65
CA GLN A 52 -3.15 -8.90 9.54
C GLN A 52 -3.42 -7.74 8.58
N GLY A 53 -4.11 -8.05 7.48
CA GLY A 53 -4.44 -7.02 6.48
C GLY A 53 -5.32 -5.94 7.06
N GLU A 54 -6.34 -6.33 7.81
CA GLU A 54 -7.24 -5.35 8.41
C GLU A 54 -6.53 -4.50 9.45
N ALA A 55 -5.61 -5.09 10.22
CA ALA A 55 -4.85 -4.34 11.22
C ALA A 55 -3.97 -3.28 10.55
N ILE A 56 -3.29 -3.64 9.47
CA ILE A 56 -2.43 -2.69 8.75
C ILE A 56 -3.28 -1.61 8.08
N LYS A 57 -4.41 -2.00 7.52
CA LYS A 57 -5.34 -1.03 6.92
C LYS A 57 -5.73 0.04 7.93
N GLU A 58 -6.07 -0.38 9.15
CA GLU A 58 -6.46 0.56 10.19
C GLU A 58 -5.32 1.51 10.52
N GLN A 59 -4.09 1.00 10.60
CA GLN A 59 -2.94 1.84 10.88
C GLN A 59 -2.71 2.86 9.77
N ILE A 60 -2.86 2.45 8.50
CA ILE A 60 -2.68 3.35 7.37
C ILE A 60 -3.74 4.45 7.39
N GLU A 61 -4.97 4.07 7.69
CA GLU A 61 -6.06 5.06 7.75
C GLU A 61 -5.84 6.05 8.88
N THR A 62 -5.30 5.59 10.00
CA THR A 62 -4.97 6.47 11.11
C THR A 62 -3.89 7.48 10.72
N ILE A 63 -2.95 7.08 9.88
CA ILE A 63 -1.92 8.00 9.40
C ILE A 63 -2.53 9.08 8.50
N GLY A 64 -3.56 8.75 7.73
CA GLY A 64 -4.26 9.73 6.93
C GLY A 64 -4.54 9.36 5.49
N SER A 65 -4.09 8.21 5.02
CA SER A 65 -4.38 7.75 3.66
C SER A 65 -5.62 6.88 3.67
N LYS A 66 -6.33 6.84 2.56
CA LYS A 66 -7.36 5.82 2.38
C LYS A 66 -6.66 4.50 2.13
N CYS A 67 -7.27 3.41 2.53
CA CYS A 67 -6.65 2.11 2.36
C CYS A 67 -7.66 1.05 1.94
N LEU A 68 -7.24 0.19 1.02
CA LEU A 68 -8.02 -0.96 0.61
C LEU A 68 -7.18 -2.19 0.91
N TYR A 69 -7.75 -3.18 1.55
CA TYR A 69 -7.09 -4.46 1.73
C TYR A 69 -7.74 -5.48 0.79
N VAL A 70 -6.92 -6.18 0.03
CA VAL A 70 -7.38 -7.24 -0.86
C VAL A 70 -6.74 -8.54 -0.42
N LYS A 71 -7.58 -9.51 -0.07
CA LYS A 71 -7.06 -10.83 0.25
C LYS A 71 -6.67 -11.49 -1.08
N ALA A 72 -5.40 -11.85 -1.20
CA ALA A 72 -4.89 -12.34 -2.47
C ALA A 72 -3.69 -13.24 -2.27
N ASP A 73 -3.59 -14.22 -3.16
CA ASP A 73 -2.44 -15.10 -3.25
C ASP A 73 -1.62 -14.59 -4.44
N LEU A 74 -0.45 -14.06 -4.18
CA LEU A 74 0.36 -13.42 -5.21
C LEU A 74 0.94 -14.40 -6.23
N SER A 75 0.83 -15.71 -5.98
CA SER A 75 1.22 -16.70 -6.95
C SER A 75 0.12 -16.93 -7.99
N ASN A 76 -1.06 -16.38 -7.77
CA ASN A 76 -2.20 -16.54 -8.65
C ASN A 76 -2.34 -15.30 -9.53
N VAL A 77 -2.25 -15.49 -10.85
CA VAL A 77 -2.28 -14.36 -11.80
C VAL A 77 -3.61 -13.60 -11.73
N ASP A 78 -4.71 -14.35 -11.57
CA ASP A 78 -6.02 -13.71 -11.50
C ASP A 78 -6.15 -12.84 -10.25
N ASP A 79 -5.59 -13.30 -9.13
CA ASP A 79 -5.58 -12.50 -7.92
C ASP A 79 -4.78 -11.22 -8.12
N CYS A 80 -3.64 -11.32 -8.79
CA CYS A 80 -2.80 -10.14 -9.05
C CYS A 80 -3.54 -9.13 -9.92
N ARG A 81 -4.23 -9.59 -10.95
CA ARG A 81 -5.03 -8.70 -11.80
C ARG A 81 -6.17 -8.07 -11.03
N ASN A 82 -6.77 -8.85 -10.14
CA ASN A 82 -7.89 -8.37 -9.34
C ASN A 82 -7.49 -7.25 -8.41
N ILE A 83 -6.27 -7.30 -7.86
CA ILE A 83 -5.77 -6.24 -6.99
C ILE A 83 -5.78 -4.90 -7.73
N ILE A 84 -5.28 -4.89 -8.97
CA ILE A 84 -5.21 -3.67 -9.76
C ILE A 84 -6.62 -3.20 -10.12
N SER A 85 -7.48 -4.14 -10.54
CA SER A 85 -8.85 -3.79 -10.92
C SER A 85 -9.63 -3.18 -9.76
N LEU A 86 -9.52 -3.77 -8.58
CA LEU A 86 -10.23 -3.26 -7.41
C LEU A 86 -9.68 -1.90 -6.99
N THR A 87 -8.38 -1.70 -7.09
CA THR A 87 -7.76 -0.43 -6.75
C THR A 87 -8.24 0.67 -7.70
N ASP A 88 -8.25 0.36 -8.99
CA ASP A 88 -8.69 1.31 -9.99
C ASP A 88 -10.15 1.69 -9.76
N LYS A 89 -10.98 0.70 -9.46
CA LYS A 89 -12.40 0.94 -9.22
C LYS A 89 -12.63 1.79 -7.97
N GLU A 90 -11.84 1.54 -6.92
CA GLU A 90 -12.05 2.22 -5.65
C GLU A 90 -11.43 3.61 -5.60
N PHE A 91 -10.22 3.75 -6.14
CA PHE A 91 -9.45 4.98 -5.97
C PHE A 91 -9.09 5.68 -7.28
N GLY A 92 -9.31 5.04 -8.41
CA GLY A 92 -8.88 5.59 -9.68
C GLY A 92 -7.55 5.02 -10.11
N THR A 93 -6.91 5.67 -11.05
CA THR A 93 -5.72 5.15 -11.70
C THR A 93 -4.58 4.88 -10.72
N VAL A 94 -4.00 3.70 -10.83
CA VAL A 94 -2.84 3.33 -10.02
C VAL A 94 -1.63 4.11 -10.53
N ASN A 95 -0.96 4.83 -9.64
CA ASN A 95 0.22 5.61 -9.99
C ASN A 95 1.52 4.83 -9.77
N SER A 96 1.55 3.96 -8.79
CA SER A 96 2.76 3.20 -8.46
C SER A 96 2.41 1.81 -7.97
N LEU A 97 3.18 0.84 -8.41
CA LEU A 97 3.03 -0.54 -7.94
C LEU A 97 4.36 -0.94 -7.32
N ILE A 98 4.36 -1.22 -6.03
CA ILE A 98 5.55 -1.59 -5.30
C ILE A 98 5.46 -3.07 -4.94
N ASN A 99 6.36 -3.87 -5.47
CA ASN A 99 6.36 -5.29 -5.21
C ASN A 99 7.39 -5.61 -4.12
N VAL A 100 6.90 -5.81 -2.91
CA VAL A 100 7.77 -6.10 -1.78
C VAL A 100 7.70 -7.58 -1.43
N ALA A 101 6.78 -8.30 -1.99
CA ALA A 101 6.61 -9.69 -1.69
C ALA A 101 7.86 -10.39 -2.14
N GLY A 102 8.62 -10.77 -1.32
CA GLY A 102 9.81 -11.35 -1.63
C GLY A 102 9.79 -12.76 -1.64
N TYR A 103 10.85 -13.23 -1.77
CA TYR A 103 11.06 -14.38 -1.62
C TYR A 103 11.31 -14.65 -0.30
N THR A 104 11.19 -14.42 0.44
CA THR A 104 11.39 -14.68 1.61
C THR A 104 11.39 -15.81 2.07
N GLU A 105 11.33 -16.13 2.14
CA GLU A 105 11.30 -16.90 2.56
C GLU A 105 10.97 -17.78 2.66
N ARG A 106 11.15 -18.36 2.67
CA ARG A 106 10.78 -19.22 2.75
C ARG A 106 11.01 -19.67 3.67
#